data_d8fe97ac406bf88721c6fbd2d05c2758
#
_entry.id   d8fe97ac406bf88721c6fbd2d05c2758
#
_cell.length_a   1.000
_cell.length_b   1.000
_cell.length_c   1.000
_cell.angle_alpha   90.00
_cell.angle_beta   90.00
_cell.angle_gamma   90.00
#
_symmetry.space_group_name_H-M   'P 1'
#
loop_
_entity.id
_entity.type
_entity.pdbx_description
1 polymer ?
#
loop_
_entity_poly.entity_id
_entity_poly.type
_entity_poly.pdbx_seq_one_letter_code
_entity_poly.pdbx_strand_id
1 'polypeptide(L)'
;EDNYSPSMLAIGCAIAARTKKIRIGTSVLLLPLHDPVRVAEDAATLDVISGGRLELGLGVGYRVEEFAGWRIDPKERAQRMEEGIEVIQRLFAGKKFSFDGQHYQYTDIQLRPRPVQASPNIWIAGFSNVAVRRAARVGYGYIATGPINDFSKKYWEELKKNGKDPKDHEIAGGHMWLIVSKDPKKRWAEAAEHFTYQQNWYGKWFKDAGLNFITEVEPTQKSLEEHGCFIVEPDQAIDMIKEYVAATGTSRFYSWAVPPGLDPEWSNEHLELMASDVIPAFR
;
A
#
# COMPACT_ATOMS: atom_id res chain seq x y z
N GLU A 1 -11.67 2.71 -7.47
CA GLU A 1 -11.85 1.29 -7.28
C GLU A 1 -13.00 0.66 -8.09
N ASP A 2 -13.84 1.44 -8.70
CA ASP A 2 -14.88 0.98 -9.65
C ASP A 2 -14.32 0.82 -11.07
N ASN A 3 -13.10 0.32 -11.21
CA ASN A 3 -12.31 0.21 -12.45
C ASN A 3 -11.86 1.57 -13.05
N TYR A 4 -11.95 2.65 -12.31
CA TYR A 4 -11.59 4.01 -12.74
C TYR A 4 -10.41 4.59 -11.95
N SER A 5 -9.43 3.76 -11.61
CA SER A 5 -8.22 4.24 -10.94
C SER A 5 -7.22 4.79 -11.97
N PRO A 6 -6.70 6.01 -11.79
CA PRO A 6 -5.64 6.52 -12.66
C PRO A 6 -4.35 5.73 -12.45
N SER A 7 -3.41 5.82 -13.42
CA SER A 7 -2.09 5.22 -13.28
C SER A 7 -1.37 5.78 -12.04
N MET A 8 -1.11 4.92 -11.05
CA MET A 8 -0.50 5.31 -9.78
C MET A 8 0.89 5.89 -9.96
N LEU A 9 1.71 5.32 -10.84
CA LEU A 9 3.08 5.79 -11.08
C LEU A 9 3.09 7.11 -11.85
N ALA A 10 2.16 7.33 -12.79
CA ALA A 10 2.02 8.61 -13.48
C ALA A 10 1.60 9.73 -12.51
N ILE A 11 0.61 9.48 -11.62
CA ILE A 11 0.23 10.42 -10.55
C ILE A 11 1.41 10.63 -9.60
N GLY A 12 2.14 9.58 -9.24
CA GLY A 12 3.35 9.66 -8.43
C GLY A 12 4.39 10.62 -9.03
N CYS A 13 4.62 10.57 -10.35
CA CYS A 13 5.51 11.50 -11.05
C CYS A 13 5.01 12.96 -10.96
N ALA A 14 3.70 13.19 -11.10
CA ALA A 14 3.12 14.54 -10.93
C ALA A 14 3.30 15.08 -9.51
N ILE A 15 3.10 14.26 -8.48
CA ILE A 15 3.36 14.60 -7.08
C ILE A 15 4.86 14.86 -6.86
N ALA A 16 5.74 14.03 -7.42
CA ALA A 16 7.19 14.18 -7.31
C ALA A 16 7.68 15.54 -7.84
N ALA A 17 7.15 15.96 -8.99
CA ALA A 17 7.49 17.25 -9.59
C ALA A 17 7.06 18.46 -8.75
N ARG A 18 5.98 18.32 -7.96
CA ARG A 18 5.41 19.40 -7.15
C ARG A 18 5.89 19.41 -5.70
N THR A 19 6.61 18.38 -5.25
CA THR A 19 7.07 18.24 -3.87
C THR A 19 8.58 18.05 -3.79
N LYS A 20 9.18 18.27 -2.60
CA LYS A 20 10.64 18.18 -2.42
C LYS A 20 11.06 17.21 -1.32
N LYS A 21 10.20 16.90 -0.36
CA LYS A 21 10.58 16.15 0.85
C LYS A 21 9.78 14.86 1.06
N ILE A 22 8.48 14.87 0.76
CA ILE A 22 7.61 13.71 1.01
C ILE A 22 8.07 12.51 0.17
N ARG A 23 8.08 11.35 0.78
CA ARG A 23 8.25 10.08 0.07
C ARG A 23 6.95 9.74 -0.68
N ILE A 24 7.09 9.04 -1.78
CA ILE A 24 5.98 8.76 -2.70
C ILE A 24 5.94 7.28 -2.95
N GLY A 25 4.83 6.65 -2.58
CA GLY A 25 4.71 5.20 -2.69
C GLY A 25 3.39 4.74 -3.27
N THR A 26 3.39 3.50 -3.73
CA THR A 26 2.17 2.79 -4.10
C THR A 26 1.73 1.89 -2.93
N SER A 27 0.42 1.88 -2.60
CA SER A 27 -0.12 1.01 -1.53
C SER A 27 -1.44 0.37 -1.98
N VAL A 28 -1.39 -0.53 -2.95
CA VAL A 28 -0.24 -1.12 -3.65
C VAL A 28 -0.51 -1.25 -5.14
N LEU A 29 0.56 -1.36 -5.94
CA LEU A 29 0.46 -1.72 -7.35
C LEU A 29 0.32 -3.25 -7.46
N LEU A 30 -0.67 -3.72 -8.23
CA LEU A 30 -0.95 -5.14 -8.43
C LEU A 30 -0.02 -5.71 -9.52
N LEU A 31 1.22 -6.03 -9.15
CA LEU A 31 2.27 -6.41 -10.09
C LEU A 31 1.87 -7.52 -11.08
N PRO A 32 1.10 -8.57 -10.68
CA PRO A 32 0.71 -9.62 -11.62
C PRO A 32 -0.11 -9.16 -12.83
N LEU A 33 -0.74 -7.98 -12.75
CA LEU A 33 -1.55 -7.39 -13.83
C LEU A 33 -0.71 -6.51 -14.79
N HIS A 34 0.60 -6.39 -14.56
CA HIS A 34 1.49 -5.51 -15.31
C HIS A 34 2.70 -6.27 -15.88
N ASP A 35 3.28 -5.70 -16.94
CA ASP A 35 4.62 -6.10 -17.38
C ASP A 35 5.66 -5.51 -16.42
N PRO A 36 6.55 -6.34 -15.82
CA PRO A 36 7.51 -5.89 -14.82
C PRO A 36 8.59 -4.95 -15.39
N VAL A 37 8.91 -5.03 -16.68
CA VAL A 37 9.84 -4.09 -17.32
C VAL A 37 9.22 -2.69 -17.35
N ARG A 38 7.93 -2.60 -17.74
CA ARG A 38 7.23 -1.31 -17.76
C ARG A 38 7.10 -0.73 -16.35
N VAL A 39 6.77 -1.57 -15.35
CA VAL A 39 6.74 -1.11 -13.95
C VAL A 39 8.10 -0.58 -13.51
N ALA A 40 9.19 -1.26 -13.87
CA ALA A 40 10.53 -0.81 -13.53
C ALA A 40 10.90 0.52 -14.21
N GLU A 41 10.52 0.72 -15.50
CA GLU A 41 10.72 1.98 -16.21
C GLU A 41 9.99 3.15 -15.56
N ASP A 42 8.69 2.98 -15.26
CA ASP A 42 7.86 4.01 -14.65
C ASP A 42 8.34 4.31 -13.23
N ALA A 43 8.70 3.29 -12.45
CA ALA A 43 9.22 3.42 -11.10
C ALA A 43 10.60 4.14 -11.09
N ALA A 44 11.49 3.79 -11.99
CA ALA A 44 12.78 4.47 -12.12
C ALA A 44 12.61 5.93 -12.53
N THR A 45 11.67 6.22 -13.43
CA THR A 45 11.31 7.57 -13.84
C THR A 45 10.84 8.40 -12.65
N LEU A 46 9.91 7.85 -11.85
CA LEU A 46 9.44 8.49 -10.62
C LEU A 46 10.59 8.72 -9.64
N ASP A 47 11.47 7.73 -9.46
CA ASP A 47 12.61 7.85 -8.55
C ASP A 47 13.58 8.96 -8.98
N VAL A 48 13.85 9.08 -10.26
CA VAL A 48 14.68 10.17 -10.83
C VAL A 48 14.01 11.53 -10.63
N ILE A 49 12.73 11.68 -11.00
CA ILE A 49 11.99 12.95 -10.84
C ILE A 49 11.92 13.35 -9.37
N SER A 50 11.73 12.41 -8.49
CA SER A 50 11.62 12.65 -7.05
C SER A 50 12.97 12.88 -6.36
N GLY A 51 14.10 12.54 -6.99
CA GLY A 51 15.43 12.57 -6.36
C GLY A 51 15.58 11.49 -5.29
N GLY A 52 15.11 10.27 -5.54
CA GLY A 52 15.27 9.12 -4.66
C GLY A 52 14.23 9.00 -3.55
N ARG A 53 12.98 9.46 -3.77
CA ARG A 53 11.89 9.41 -2.78
C ARG A 53 10.84 8.32 -3.05
N LEU A 54 11.08 7.43 -4.02
CA LEU A 54 10.19 6.32 -4.34
C LEU A 54 10.13 5.27 -3.23
N GLU A 55 8.92 4.79 -2.95
CA GLU A 55 8.60 3.59 -2.15
C GLU A 55 7.68 2.70 -3.00
N LEU A 56 8.20 1.62 -3.56
CA LEU A 56 7.42 0.77 -4.46
C LEU A 56 6.68 -0.34 -3.71
N GLY A 57 5.41 -0.11 -3.40
CA GLY A 57 4.55 -1.11 -2.77
C GLY A 57 3.87 -1.99 -3.80
N LEU A 58 4.02 -3.30 -3.65
CA LEU A 58 3.55 -4.33 -4.56
C LEU A 58 2.61 -5.32 -3.87
N GLY A 59 1.55 -5.73 -4.57
CA GLY A 59 0.58 -6.72 -4.11
C GLY A 59 0.22 -7.72 -5.21
N VAL A 60 -0.37 -8.85 -4.79
CA VAL A 60 -0.77 -9.90 -5.73
C VAL A 60 -2.15 -9.67 -6.36
N GLY A 61 -3.00 -8.83 -5.74
CA GLY A 61 -4.39 -8.69 -6.13
C GLY A 61 -5.29 -9.85 -5.69
N TYR A 62 -6.59 -9.61 -5.67
CA TYR A 62 -7.61 -10.60 -5.28
C TYR A 62 -8.91 -10.48 -6.08
N ARG A 63 -9.21 -9.33 -6.69
CA ARG A 63 -10.46 -9.11 -7.44
C ARG A 63 -10.48 -9.92 -8.74
N VAL A 64 -11.45 -10.81 -8.84
CA VAL A 64 -11.58 -11.72 -10.00
C VAL A 64 -11.82 -10.95 -11.30
N GLU A 65 -12.61 -9.88 -11.24
CA GLU A 65 -12.95 -9.04 -12.40
C GLU A 65 -11.72 -8.32 -12.97
N GLU A 66 -10.78 -7.89 -12.12
CA GLU A 66 -9.54 -7.26 -12.59
C GLU A 66 -8.71 -8.26 -13.39
N PHE A 67 -8.51 -9.47 -12.87
CA PHE A 67 -7.79 -10.52 -13.59
C PHE A 67 -8.46 -10.88 -14.91
N ALA A 68 -9.80 -11.00 -14.91
CA ALA A 68 -10.55 -11.27 -16.13
C ALA A 68 -10.41 -10.15 -17.17
N GLY A 69 -10.45 -8.88 -16.74
CA GLY A 69 -10.26 -7.71 -17.60
C GLY A 69 -8.88 -7.68 -18.26
N TRP A 70 -7.84 -8.11 -17.56
CA TRP A 70 -6.47 -8.23 -18.08
C TRP A 70 -6.18 -9.58 -18.74
N ARG A 71 -7.15 -10.50 -18.81
CA ARG A 71 -7.03 -11.84 -19.38
C ARG A 71 -5.91 -12.67 -18.74
N ILE A 72 -5.77 -12.55 -17.43
CA ILE A 72 -4.78 -13.28 -16.62
C ILE A 72 -5.54 -14.27 -15.72
N ASP A 73 -5.09 -15.52 -15.68
CA ASP A 73 -5.63 -16.50 -14.73
C ASP A 73 -5.23 -16.08 -13.29
N PRO A 74 -6.19 -15.87 -12.36
CA PRO A 74 -5.87 -15.55 -10.98
C PRO A 74 -4.96 -16.58 -10.27
N LYS A 75 -4.91 -17.82 -10.76
CA LYS A 75 -4.02 -18.85 -10.23
C LYS A 75 -2.54 -18.57 -10.49
N GLU A 76 -2.22 -17.82 -11.54
CA GLU A 76 -0.85 -17.44 -11.91
C GLU A 76 -0.30 -16.29 -11.07
N ARG A 77 -1.17 -15.55 -10.36
CA ARG A 77 -0.79 -14.29 -9.68
C ARG A 77 0.41 -14.41 -8.75
N ALA A 78 0.54 -15.54 -8.05
CA ALA A 78 1.64 -15.74 -7.11
C ALA A 78 2.98 -15.86 -7.84
N GLN A 79 3.03 -16.65 -8.93
CA GLN A 79 4.25 -16.86 -9.70
C GLN A 79 4.61 -15.62 -10.51
N ARG A 80 3.63 -14.96 -11.16
CA ARG A 80 3.83 -13.67 -11.83
C ARG A 80 4.42 -12.63 -10.88
N MET A 81 3.99 -12.60 -9.62
CA MET A 81 4.55 -11.72 -8.60
C MET A 81 6.01 -12.05 -8.31
N GLU A 82 6.37 -13.32 -8.15
CA GLU A 82 7.75 -13.75 -7.86
C GLU A 82 8.69 -13.39 -9.03
N GLU A 83 8.33 -13.80 -10.24
CA GLU A 83 9.12 -13.50 -11.45
C GLU A 83 9.22 -11.98 -11.68
N GLY A 84 8.10 -11.27 -11.52
CA GLY A 84 8.08 -9.82 -11.71
C GLY A 84 8.96 -9.05 -10.72
N ILE A 85 8.98 -9.46 -9.44
CA ILE A 85 9.89 -8.87 -8.45
C ILE A 85 11.34 -9.11 -8.84
N GLU A 86 11.70 -10.33 -9.23
CA GLU A 86 13.07 -10.65 -9.66
C GLU A 86 13.49 -9.80 -10.86
N VAL A 87 12.63 -9.70 -11.88
CA VAL A 87 12.91 -8.86 -13.06
C VAL A 87 13.12 -7.40 -12.66
N ILE A 88 12.27 -6.82 -11.81
CA ILE A 88 12.40 -5.44 -11.34
C ILE A 88 13.72 -5.25 -10.58
N GLN A 89 14.06 -6.15 -9.66
CA GLN A 89 15.29 -6.06 -8.87
C GLN A 89 16.54 -6.12 -9.77
N ARG A 90 16.54 -7.01 -10.78
CA ARG A 90 17.64 -7.13 -11.74
C ARG A 90 17.76 -5.88 -12.65
N LEU A 91 16.63 -5.30 -13.05
CA LEU A 91 16.60 -4.03 -13.79
C LEU A 91 17.15 -2.87 -12.97
N PHE A 92 16.74 -2.76 -11.70
CA PHE A 92 17.25 -1.71 -10.81
C PHE A 92 18.75 -1.85 -10.53
N ALA A 93 19.28 -3.06 -10.51
CA ALA A 93 20.72 -3.29 -10.44
C ALA A 93 21.48 -2.76 -11.69
N GLY A 94 20.79 -2.51 -12.81
CA GLY A 94 21.28 -1.79 -13.99
C GLY A 94 22.25 -2.57 -14.87
N LYS A 95 22.42 -3.87 -14.64
CA LYS A 95 23.19 -4.76 -15.52
C LYS A 95 22.29 -5.31 -16.62
N LYS A 96 22.85 -5.51 -17.81
CA LYS A 96 22.18 -6.20 -18.91
C LYS A 96 21.98 -7.68 -18.55
N PHE A 97 20.78 -8.22 -18.82
CA PHE A 97 20.48 -9.63 -18.56
C PHE A 97 19.37 -10.15 -19.47
N SER A 98 19.31 -11.47 -19.58
CA SER A 98 18.16 -12.20 -20.11
C SER A 98 17.40 -12.89 -18.96
N PHE A 99 16.10 -13.07 -19.12
CA PHE A 99 15.23 -13.74 -18.18
C PHE A 99 14.36 -14.76 -18.93
N ASP A 100 14.33 -15.99 -18.46
CA ASP A 100 13.53 -17.07 -19.05
C ASP A 100 12.67 -17.68 -17.93
N GLY A 101 11.56 -17.01 -17.60
CA GLY A 101 10.56 -17.43 -16.63
C GLY A 101 9.38 -18.14 -17.31
N GLN A 102 8.45 -18.59 -16.50
CA GLN A 102 7.22 -19.22 -17.01
C GLN A 102 6.27 -18.18 -17.62
N HIS A 103 6.20 -16.97 -17.04
CA HIS A 103 5.27 -15.92 -17.44
C HIS A 103 5.94 -14.76 -18.16
N TYR A 104 7.23 -14.57 -17.94
CA TYR A 104 7.99 -13.46 -18.54
C TYR A 104 9.28 -13.99 -19.16
N GLN A 105 9.52 -13.62 -20.43
CA GLN A 105 10.74 -13.95 -21.16
C GLN A 105 11.31 -12.68 -21.77
N TYR A 106 12.58 -12.38 -21.49
CA TYR A 106 13.28 -11.21 -22.00
C TYR A 106 14.67 -11.57 -22.47
N THR A 107 15.08 -10.97 -23.58
CA THR A 107 16.42 -11.13 -24.13
C THR A 107 17.18 -9.81 -24.06
N ASP A 108 18.33 -9.83 -23.38
CA ASP A 108 19.28 -8.73 -23.38
C ASP A 108 18.71 -7.37 -22.96
N ILE A 109 17.82 -7.35 -21.95
CA ILE A 109 17.23 -6.11 -21.44
C ILE A 109 18.13 -5.40 -20.45
N GLN A 110 18.00 -4.07 -20.39
CA GLN A 110 18.68 -3.21 -19.44
C GLN A 110 17.84 -1.96 -19.19
N LEU A 111 17.74 -1.52 -17.95
CA LEU A 111 17.02 -0.30 -17.57
C LEU A 111 17.93 0.94 -17.67
N ARG A 112 17.43 1.99 -18.36
CA ARG A 112 18.02 3.34 -18.39
C ARG A 112 16.92 4.39 -18.55
N PRO A 113 16.92 5.50 -17.75
CA PRO A 113 17.87 5.75 -16.64
C PRO A 113 17.70 4.74 -15.50
N ARG A 114 18.74 4.57 -14.71
CA ARG A 114 18.66 3.83 -13.44
C ARG A 114 17.98 4.67 -12.38
N PRO A 115 17.35 4.06 -11.36
CA PRO A 115 16.94 4.78 -10.16
C PRO A 115 18.09 5.56 -9.53
N VAL A 116 17.79 6.66 -8.87
CA VAL A 116 18.72 7.43 -8.04
C VAL A 116 19.12 6.63 -6.80
N GLN A 117 18.14 5.96 -6.20
CA GLN A 117 18.38 5.03 -5.11
C GLN A 117 19.20 3.83 -5.62
N ALA A 118 20.25 3.45 -4.91
CA ALA A 118 21.07 2.28 -5.28
C ALA A 118 20.23 0.98 -5.28
N SER A 119 19.26 0.89 -4.40
CA SER A 119 18.25 -0.16 -4.29
C SER A 119 16.95 0.48 -3.83
N PRO A 120 16.00 0.79 -4.73
CA PRO A 120 14.70 1.31 -4.33
C PRO A 120 13.97 0.38 -3.38
N ASN A 121 13.31 0.96 -2.38
CA ASN A 121 12.56 0.20 -1.39
C ASN A 121 11.36 -0.49 -2.03
N ILE A 122 11.36 -1.81 -2.03
CA ILE A 122 10.23 -2.64 -2.46
C ILE A 122 9.48 -3.15 -1.23
N TRP A 123 8.22 -2.74 -1.12
CA TRP A 123 7.31 -3.16 -0.07
C TRP A 123 6.38 -4.24 -0.60
N ILE A 124 6.14 -5.26 0.20
CA ILE A 124 5.23 -6.35 -0.17
C ILE A 124 4.01 -6.31 0.75
N ALA A 125 2.83 -6.23 0.13
CA ALA A 125 1.57 -6.26 0.87
C ALA A 125 0.86 -7.61 0.78
N GLY A 126 -0.01 -7.84 1.75
CA GLY A 126 -0.96 -8.95 1.74
C GLY A 126 -1.31 -9.45 3.14
N PHE A 127 -2.41 -10.20 3.24
CA PHE A 127 -3.00 -10.70 4.49
C PHE A 127 -2.93 -12.23 4.56
N SER A 128 -1.78 -12.79 4.23
CA SER A 128 -1.56 -14.23 4.32
C SER A 128 -0.14 -14.57 4.76
N ASN A 129 0.03 -15.75 5.33
CA ASN A 129 1.36 -16.25 5.68
C ASN A 129 2.31 -16.33 4.47
N VAL A 130 1.76 -16.54 3.27
CA VAL A 130 2.54 -16.54 2.02
C VAL A 130 3.07 -15.15 1.70
N ALA A 131 2.24 -14.12 1.84
CA ALA A 131 2.65 -12.73 1.64
C ALA A 131 3.73 -12.31 2.65
N VAL A 132 3.56 -12.67 3.92
CA VAL A 132 4.55 -12.41 4.98
C VAL A 132 5.90 -13.05 4.66
N ARG A 133 5.92 -14.34 4.28
CA ARG A 133 7.16 -15.04 3.89
C ARG A 133 7.81 -14.41 2.66
N ARG A 134 7.01 -13.99 1.66
CA ARG A 134 7.51 -13.27 0.48
C ARG A 134 8.16 -11.95 0.89
N ALA A 135 7.47 -11.14 1.70
CA ALA A 135 8.00 -9.87 2.19
C ALA A 135 9.35 -10.05 2.90
N ALA A 136 9.43 -11.01 3.82
CA ALA A 136 10.66 -11.31 4.55
C ALA A 136 11.80 -11.80 3.65
N ARG A 137 11.48 -12.52 2.55
CA ARG A 137 12.49 -13.03 1.64
C ARG A 137 13.01 -11.98 0.67
N VAL A 138 12.13 -11.22 0.02
CA VAL A 138 12.49 -10.36 -1.13
C VAL A 138 12.24 -8.87 -0.92
N GLY A 139 11.39 -8.49 0.04
CA GLY A 139 11.02 -7.09 0.25
C GLY A 139 12.02 -6.34 1.12
N TYR A 140 11.98 -5.00 1.00
CA TYR A 140 12.54 -4.08 1.99
C TYR A 140 11.64 -4.01 3.22
N GLY A 141 10.32 -3.98 3.03
CA GLY A 141 9.34 -3.88 4.09
C GLY A 141 8.04 -4.64 3.80
N TYR A 142 7.22 -4.75 4.84
CA TYR A 142 5.91 -5.37 4.79
C TYR A 142 4.80 -4.35 5.00
N ILE A 143 3.82 -4.32 4.11
CA ILE A 143 2.59 -3.53 4.29
C ILE A 143 1.54 -4.45 4.91
N ALA A 144 1.30 -4.25 6.20
CA ALA A 144 0.26 -4.93 6.94
C ALA A 144 -1.08 -4.25 6.65
N THR A 145 -1.94 -4.90 5.90
CA THR A 145 -3.29 -4.43 5.62
C THR A 145 -4.29 -5.07 6.57
N GLY A 146 -5.21 -4.28 7.11
CA GLY A 146 -6.25 -4.76 8.02
C GLY A 146 -5.94 -4.54 9.50
N PRO A 147 -6.81 -5.07 10.39
CA PRO A 147 -6.71 -4.86 11.82
C PRO A 147 -5.41 -5.43 12.40
N ILE A 148 -5.07 -4.99 13.61
CA ILE A 148 -3.95 -5.53 14.40
C ILE A 148 -4.06 -7.05 14.42
N ASN A 149 -3.06 -7.72 13.84
CA ASN A 149 -3.02 -9.17 13.76
C ASN A 149 -1.58 -9.69 13.93
N ASP A 150 -1.44 -11.00 14.02
CA ASP A 150 -0.15 -11.66 14.21
C ASP A 150 0.81 -11.56 13.00
N PHE A 151 0.42 -10.95 11.89
CA PHE A 151 1.26 -10.90 10.68
C PHE A 151 2.53 -10.06 10.88
N SER A 152 2.46 -8.98 11.67
CA SER A 152 3.64 -8.18 12.02
C SER A 152 4.65 -9.02 12.81
N LYS A 153 4.19 -9.76 13.83
CA LYS A 153 5.05 -10.67 14.61
C LYS A 153 5.66 -11.76 13.73
N LYS A 154 4.85 -12.38 12.88
CA LYS A 154 5.32 -13.40 11.93
C LYS A 154 6.34 -12.85 10.95
N TYR A 155 6.19 -11.59 10.50
CA TYR A 155 7.15 -10.96 9.62
C TYR A 155 8.53 -10.85 10.25
N TRP A 156 8.62 -10.40 11.50
CA TRP A 156 9.88 -10.35 12.24
C TRP A 156 10.51 -11.73 12.47
N GLU A 157 9.69 -12.76 12.71
CA GLU A 157 10.16 -14.14 12.80
C GLU A 157 10.71 -14.66 11.47
N GLU A 158 10.00 -14.40 10.36
CA GLU A 158 10.43 -14.83 9.02
C GLU A 158 11.71 -14.10 8.55
N LEU A 159 11.91 -12.83 8.89
CA LEU A 159 13.17 -12.12 8.63
C LEU A 159 14.34 -12.85 9.28
N LYS A 160 14.22 -13.19 10.57
CA LYS A 160 15.28 -13.92 11.31
C LYS A 160 15.56 -15.28 10.68
N LYS A 161 14.53 -16.04 10.24
CA LYS A 161 14.71 -17.31 9.54
C LYS A 161 15.45 -17.15 8.20
N ASN A 162 15.31 -15.99 7.54
CA ASN A 162 16.03 -15.65 6.32
C ASN A 162 17.42 -15.04 6.57
N GLY A 163 17.88 -14.99 7.82
CA GLY A 163 19.20 -14.43 8.19
C GLY A 163 19.27 -12.91 8.05
N LYS A 164 18.14 -12.20 8.06
CA LYS A 164 18.04 -10.76 7.95
C LYS A 164 17.90 -10.10 9.32
N ASP A 165 18.55 -8.94 9.50
CA ASP A 165 18.37 -8.16 10.73
C ASP A 165 17.04 -7.39 10.65
N PRO A 166 16.11 -7.57 11.60
CA PRO A 166 14.89 -6.79 11.67
C PRO A 166 15.08 -5.26 11.68
N LYS A 167 16.23 -4.77 12.14
CA LYS A 167 16.54 -3.34 12.19
C LYS A 167 16.68 -2.69 10.80
N ASP A 168 17.01 -3.50 9.79
CA ASP A 168 17.17 -3.04 8.41
C ASP A 168 15.84 -3.11 7.62
N HIS A 169 14.74 -3.48 8.28
CA HIS A 169 13.44 -3.70 7.68
C HIS A 169 12.34 -2.93 8.40
N GLU A 170 11.26 -2.65 7.70
CA GLU A 170 10.16 -1.86 8.22
C GLU A 170 8.80 -2.56 8.04
N ILE A 171 7.83 -2.17 8.88
CA ILE A 171 6.41 -2.48 8.68
C ILE A 171 5.66 -1.17 8.49
N ALA A 172 4.84 -1.11 7.44
CA ALA A 172 3.82 -0.10 7.26
C ALA A 172 2.45 -0.67 7.62
N GLY A 173 1.66 0.05 8.37
CA GLY A 173 0.31 -0.35 8.76
C GLY A 173 -0.48 0.82 9.31
N GLY A 174 -1.77 0.64 9.53
CA GLY A 174 -2.60 1.70 10.06
C GLY A 174 -4.09 1.36 10.04
N HIS A 175 -4.90 2.34 10.34
CA HIS A 175 -6.35 2.24 10.20
C HIS A 175 -6.77 2.48 8.75
N MET A 176 -7.84 1.84 8.31
CA MET A 176 -8.37 2.10 6.98
C MET A 176 -8.70 3.58 6.82
N TRP A 177 -9.42 4.13 7.79
CA TRP A 177 -9.73 5.55 7.88
C TRP A 177 -9.42 6.09 9.27
N LEU A 178 -8.54 7.06 9.36
CA LEU A 178 -8.31 7.88 10.55
C LEU A 178 -8.32 9.33 10.11
N ILE A 179 -9.48 9.93 10.14
CA ILE A 179 -9.70 11.33 9.77
C ILE A 179 -9.61 12.20 11.02
N VAL A 180 -8.88 13.28 10.94
CA VAL A 180 -8.72 14.25 12.02
C VAL A 180 -9.55 15.49 11.71
N SER A 181 -10.34 15.94 12.67
CA SER A 181 -11.21 17.11 12.54
C SER A 181 -11.39 17.81 13.89
N LYS A 182 -11.66 19.13 13.85
CA LYS A 182 -12.07 19.92 15.01
C LYS A 182 -13.55 19.72 15.36
N ASP A 183 -14.34 19.18 14.43
CA ASP A 183 -15.76 18.83 14.64
C ASP A 183 -16.01 17.42 14.09
N PRO A 184 -15.59 16.36 14.81
CA PRO A 184 -15.81 14.98 14.40
C PRO A 184 -17.28 14.64 14.15
N LYS A 185 -18.19 15.19 14.96
CA LYS A 185 -19.63 14.92 14.83
C LYS A 185 -20.19 15.38 13.48
N LYS A 186 -19.81 16.58 13.05
CA LYS A 186 -20.18 17.10 11.72
C LYS A 186 -19.62 16.22 10.63
N ARG A 187 -18.33 15.86 10.72
CA ARG A 187 -17.65 15.04 9.71
C ARG A 187 -18.23 13.62 9.61
N TRP A 188 -18.65 13.05 10.73
CA TRP A 188 -19.34 11.76 10.71
C TRP A 188 -20.65 11.83 9.93
N ALA A 189 -21.45 12.89 10.12
CA ALA A 189 -22.70 13.08 9.38
C ALA A 189 -22.47 13.24 7.86
N GLU A 190 -21.33 13.74 7.45
CA GLU A 190 -20.96 13.93 6.05
C GLU A 190 -20.36 12.66 5.42
N ALA A 191 -19.61 11.85 6.17
CA ALA A 191 -18.78 10.78 5.61
C ALA A 191 -19.30 9.35 5.83
N ALA A 192 -20.24 9.13 6.75
CA ALA A 192 -20.67 7.77 7.13
C ALA A 192 -21.16 6.93 5.95
N GLU A 193 -22.00 7.48 5.08
CA GLU A 193 -22.50 6.79 3.88
C GLU A 193 -21.36 6.46 2.90
N HIS A 194 -20.37 7.33 2.77
CA HIS A 194 -19.22 7.15 1.87
C HIS A 194 -18.29 6.04 2.39
N PHE A 195 -18.05 5.98 3.69
CA PHE A 195 -17.30 4.88 4.30
C PHE A 195 -18.05 3.55 4.16
N THR A 196 -19.36 3.56 4.43
CA THR A 196 -20.22 2.37 4.30
C THR A 196 -20.22 1.85 2.88
N TYR A 197 -20.37 2.72 1.88
CA TYR A 197 -20.29 2.35 0.47
C TYR A 197 -18.98 1.60 0.16
N GLN A 198 -17.85 2.14 0.58
CA GLN A 198 -16.57 1.52 0.30
C GLN A 198 -16.38 0.20 1.06
N GLN A 199 -16.74 0.15 2.34
CA GLN A 199 -16.62 -1.07 3.14
C GLN A 199 -17.46 -2.21 2.56
N ASN A 200 -18.68 -1.94 2.14
CA ASN A 200 -19.56 -2.94 1.56
C ASN A 200 -19.06 -3.43 0.19
N TRP A 201 -18.45 -2.55 -0.62
CA TRP A 201 -17.79 -2.97 -1.85
C TRP A 201 -16.58 -3.87 -1.58
N TYR A 202 -15.73 -3.53 -0.59
CA TYR A 202 -14.63 -4.42 -0.17
C TYR A 202 -15.16 -5.76 0.35
N GLY A 203 -16.22 -5.76 1.16
CA GLY A 203 -16.87 -6.97 1.63
C GLY A 203 -17.32 -7.87 0.48
N LYS A 204 -17.97 -7.28 -0.54
CA LYS A 204 -18.38 -7.98 -1.75
C LYS A 204 -17.18 -8.57 -2.50
N TRP A 205 -16.15 -7.79 -2.79
CA TRP A 205 -14.97 -8.26 -3.53
C TRP A 205 -14.19 -9.35 -2.79
N PHE A 206 -14.08 -9.24 -1.48
CA PHE A 206 -13.47 -10.30 -0.67
C PHE A 206 -14.29 -11.58 -0.73
N LYS A 207 -15.60 -11.49 -0.60
CA LYS A 207 -16.51 -12.64 -0.71
C LYS A 207 -16.41 -13.31 -2.08
N ASP A 208 -16.40 -12.55 -3.16
CA ASP A 208 -16.25 -13.04 -4.54
C ASP A 208 -14.90 -13.73 -4.75
N ALA A 209 -13.86 -13.30 -4.04
CA ALA A 209 -12.54 -13.91 -4.00
C ALA A 209 -12.40 -15.10 -3.03
N GLY A 210 -13.49 -15.52 -2.38
CA GLY A 210 -13.49 -16.60 -1.38
C GLY A 210 -12.88 -16.20 -0.03
N LEU A 211 -12.83 -14.89 0.28
CA LEU A 211 -12.31 -14.33 1.52
C LEU A 211 -13.45 -13.69 2.32
N ASN A 212 -13.54 -13.95 3.61
CA ASN A 212 -14.62 -13.44 4.46
C ASN A 212 -14.02 -12.54 5.56
N PHE A 213 -13.46 -11.39 5.16
CA PHE A 213 -12.83 -10.46 6.09
C PHE A 213 -13.75 -9.32 6.55
N ILE A 214 -14.71 -8.93 5.73
CA ILE A 214 -15.63 -7.83 6.02
C ILE A 214 -17.05 -8.36 5.87
N THR A 215 -17.85 -8.14 6.90
CA THR A 215 -19.31 -8.38 6.89
C THR A 215 -20.02 -7.13 6.39
N GLU A 216 -21.33 -7.20 6.23
CA GLU A 216 -22.14 -6.03 5.89
C GLU A 216 -22.01 -4.95 6.98
N VAL A 217 -21.74 -3.72 6.54
CA VAL A 217 -21.47 -2.56 7.40
C VAL A 217 -22.62 -1.58 7.28
N GLU A 218 -23.13 -1.12 8.40
CA GLU A 218 -24.18 -0.10 8.46
C GLU A 218 -23.58 1.31 8.55
N PRO A 219 -24.29 2.37 8.09
CA PRO A 219 -23.81 3.75 8.14
C PRO A 219 -23.95 4.36 9.54
N THR A 220 -23.56 3.62 10.56
CA THR A 220 -23.52 4.08 11.94
C THR A 220 -22.09 4.20 12.40
N GLN A 221 -21.80 5.21 13.21
CA GLN A 221 -20.46 5.42 13.76
C GLN A 221 -19.91 4.14 14.39
N LYS A 222 -20.71 3.49 15.24
CA LYS A 222 -20.31 2.25 15.93
C LYS A 222 -19.91 1.15 14.95
N SER A 223 -20.75 0.86 13.95
CA SER A 223 -20.45 -0.17 12.94
C SER A 223 -19.19 0.15 12.16
N LEU A 224 -18.99 1.41 11.80
CA LEU A 224 -17.82 1.86 11.03
C LEU A 224 -16.53 1.83 11.87
N GLU A 225 -16.58 2.19 13.15
CA GLU A 225 -15.43 2.09 14.07
C GLU A 225 -14.98 0.63 14.27
N GLU A 226 -15.91 -0.30 14.37
CA GLU A 226 -15.63 -1.75 14.43
C GLU A 226 -14.91 -2.26 13.17
N HIS A 227 -15.03 -1.53 12.05
CA HIS A 227 -14.39 -1.83 10.76
C HIS A 227 -13.19 -0.92 10.44
N GLY A 228 -12.66 -0.21 11.45
CA GLY A 228 -11.42 0.58 11.30
C GLY A 228 -11.59 1.95 10.64
N CYS A 229 -12.80 2.51 10.68
CA CYS A 229 -13.09 3.87 10.25
C CYS A 229 -13.25 4.78 11.47
N PHE A 230 -12.44 5.82 11.57
CA PHE A 230 -12.44 6.74 12.70
C PHE A 230 -12.42 8.19 12.21
N ILE A 231 -13.21 9.05 12.89
CA ILE A 231 -13.12 10.51 12.75
C ILE A 231 -12.99 11.05 14.16
N VAL A 232 -11.86 11.66 14.48
CA VAL A 232 -11.48 12.01 15.85
C VAL A 232 -10.80 13.38 15.92
N GLU A 233 -10.67 13.94 17.12
CA GLU A 233 -9.86 15.12 17.37
C GLU A 233 -8.34 14.81 17.31
N PRO A 234 -7.46 15.82 17.11
CA PRO A 234 -6.02 15.61 16.97
C PRO A 234 -5.38 14.81 18.09
N ASP A 235 -5.70 15.12 19.37
CA ASP A 235 -5.11 14.43 20.53
C ASP A 235 -5.52 12.95 20.56
N GLN A 236 -6.77 12.64 20.24
CA GLN A 236 -7.25 11.26 20.14
C GLN A 236 -6.53 10.51 19.02
N ALA A 237 -6.31 11.16 17.87
CA ALA A 237 -5.56 10.55 16.76
C ALA A 237 -4.12 10.21 17.17
N ILE A 238 -3.46 11.09 17.92
CA ILE A 238 -2.11 10.86 18.45
C ILE A 238 -2.08 9.63 19.34
N ASP A 239 -3.03 9.50 20.27
CA ASP A 239 -3.10 8.36 21.18
C ASP A 239 -3.39 7.06 20.44
N MET A 240 -4.34 7.05 19.51
CA MET A 240 -4.67 5.89 18.67
C MET A 240 -3.46 5.43 17.83
N ILE A 241 -2.70 6.36 17.25
CA ILE A 241 -1.48 6.02 16.48
C ILE A 241 -0.42 5.42 17.42
N LYS A 242 -0.20 6.00 18.61
CA LYS A 242 0.75 5.44 19.61
C LYS A 242 0.37 4.03 20.02
N GLU A 243 -0.90 3.79 20.33
CA GLU A 243 -1.41 2.47 20.70
C GLU A 243 -1.22 1.46 19.55
N TYR A 244 -1.56 1.85 18.31
CA TYR A 244 -1.38 1.01 17.14
C TYR A 244 0.10 0.64 16.93
N VAL A 245 1.00 1.62 17.00
CA VAL A 245 2.44 1.43 16.86
C VAL A 245 2.99 0.50 17.96
N ALA A 246 2.59 0.71 19.21
CA ALA A 246 3.00 -0.13 20.34
C ALA A 246 2.53 -1.59 20.18
N ALA A 247 1.31 -1.79 19.68
CA ALA A 247 0.74 -3.13 19.51
C ALA A 247 1.32 -3.91 18.33
N THR A 248 1.74 -3.22 17.25
CA THR A 248 2.13 -3.86 15.99
C THR A 248 3.62 -3.80 15.69
N GLY A 249 4.37 -2.89 16.30
CA GLY A 249 5.75 -2.58 15.92
C GLY A 249 5.84 -1.87 14.56
N THR A 250 4.75 -1.26 14.09
CA THR A 250 4.71 -0.48 12.85
C THR A 250 5.66 0.72 12.94
N SER A 251 6.53 0.86 11.95
CA SER A 251 7.43 2.01 11.81
C SER A 251 6.85 3.12 10.92
N ARG A 252 5.87 2.79 10.09
CA ARG A 252 5.18 3.73 9.20
C ARG A 252 3.67 3.57 9.32
N PHE A 253 3.04 4.54 9.96
CA PHE A 253 1.59 4.59 10.04
C PHE A 253 1.01 5.23 8.76
N TYR A 254 -0.07 4.68 8.23
CA TYR A 254 -0.82 5.26 7.13
C TYR A 254 -2.33 5.13 7.36
N SER A 255 -3.07 6.00 6.70
CA SER A 255 -4.53 5.99 6.60
C SER A 255 -4.95 6.59 5.28
N TRP A 256 -6.14 6.26 4.81
CA TRP A 256 -6.73 6.96 3.68
C TRP A 256 -7.23 8.33 4.10
N ALA A 257 -7.25 9.27 3.16
CA ALA A 257 -7.56 10.67 3.46
C ALA A 257 -8.81 11.19 2.72
N VAL A 258 -9.14 10.62 1.55
CA VAL A 258 -10.26 11.11 0.72
C VAL A 258 -11.30 10.00 0.58
N PRO A 259 -12.46 10.09 1.28
CA PRO A 259 -13.54 9.14 1.14
C PRO A 259 -14.11 9.16 -0.30
N PRO A 260 -14.47 8.00 -0.87
CA PRO A 260 -15.00 7.93 -2.22
C PRO A 260 -16.32 8.70 -2.33
N GLY A 261 -16.44 9.51 -3.39
CA GLY A 261 -17.64 10.33 -3.66
C GLY A 261 -17.72 11.66 -2.92
N LEU A 262 -16.79 11.95 -2.00
CA LEU A 262 -16.63 13.29 -1.45
C LEU A 262 -15.69 14.13 -2.30
N ASP A 263 -15.91 15.45 -2.29
CA ASP A 263 -14.98 16.40 -2.89
C ASP A 263 -13.61 16.25 -2.22
N PRO A 264 -12.49 16.18 -2.96
CA PRO A 264 -11.14 16.13 -2.39
C PRO A 264 -10.85 17.27 -1.40
N GLU A 265 -11.45 18.46 -1.58
CA GLU A 265 -11.30 19.58 -0.67
C GLU A 265 -11.86 19.30 0.74
N TRP A 266 -12.79 18.36 0.85
CA TRP A 266 -13.30 17.89 2.15
C TRP A 266 -12.17 17.42 3.08
N SER A 267 -11.11 16.86 2.52
CA SER A 267 -9.97 16.35 3.28
C SER A 267 -8.93 17.41 3.66
N ASN A 268 -9.07 18.67 3.22
CA ASN A 268 -8.08 19.71 3.49
C ASN A 268 -7.89 19.94 4.99
N GLU A 269 -8.97 20.04 5.77
CA GLU A 269 -8.88 20.18 7.23
C GLU A 269 -8.10 19.02 7.87
N HIS A 270 -8.40 17.78 7.45
CA HIS A 270 -7.68 16.61 7.93
C HIS A 270 -6.18 16.68 7.62
N LEU A 271 -5.81 17.04 6.40
CA LEU A 271 -4.40 17.12 5.99
C LEU A 271 -3.66 18.25 6.73
N GLU A 272 -4.32 19.38 6.95
CA GLU A 272 -3.77 20.50 7.71
C GLU A 272 -3.53 20.11 9.17
N LEU A 273 -4.54 19.50 9.86
CA LEU A 273 -4.42 19.05 11.24
C LEU A 273 -3.41 17.92 11.41
N MET A 274 -3.35 16.98 10.45
CA MET A 274 -2.29 15.98 10.44
C MET A 274 -0.90 16.63 10.39
N ALA A 275 -0.71 17.63 9.55
CA ALA A 275 0.58 18.29 9.37
C ALA A 275 0.97 19.21 10.55
N SER A 276 0.00 19.96 11.13
CA SER A 276 0.26 20.94 12.19
C SER A 276 0.25 20.35 13.60
N ASP A 277 -0.67 19.41 13.89
CA ASP A 277 -0.95 18.97 15.26
C ASP A 277 -0.52 17.53 15.51
N VAL A 278 -0.77 16.60 14.56
CA VAL A 278 -0.55 15.17 14.79
C VAL A 278 0.88 14.76 14.47
N ILE A 279 1.37 15.00 13.24
CA ILE A 279 2.72 14.57 12.82
C ILE A 279 3.83 15.10 13.72
N PRO A 280 3.80 16.34 14.22
CA PRO A 280 4.85 16.85 15.13
C PRO A 280 5.01 16.06 16.42
N ALA A 281 3.97 15.38 16.90
CA ALA A 281 4.04 14.56 18.11
C ALA A 281 4.88 13.26 17.94
N PHE A 282 5.31 12.95 16.71
CA PHE A 282 6.10 11.75 16.36
C PHE A 282 7.50 12.07 15.81
N ARG A 283 7.95 13.34 15.93
CA ARG A 283 9.27 13.80 15.47
C ARG A 283 10.28 13.87 16.59
#